data_58d5266335188a22d254cc209e45d638
#
_entry.id   58d5266335188a22d254cc209e45d638
#
_cell.length_a   1.000
_cell.length_b   1.000
_cell.length_c   1.000
_cell.angle_alpha   90.00
_cell.angle_beta   90.00
_cell.angle_gamma   90.00
#
_symmetry.space_group_name_H-M   'P 1'
#
loop_
_entity.id
_entity.type
_entity.pdbx_description
1 polymer ?
#
loop_
_entity_poly.entity_id
_entity_poly.type
_entity_poly.pdbx_seq_one_letter_code
_entity_poly.pdbx_strand_id
1 'polypeptide(L)'
;MEKLLSLLLCIALIFCSTPGIAEESWMRDTSPVTLNVYYNVSADDGTAADCWGTDPVSLQWIADTGVNINLETAVDDNNTQLNMRIANRQYPDILICKQDWSMLNTLVENGVILKLNDLEETAAPGFVARNMGANSILTVRERFQTTDVYGFPLSSLKPADMKNPELSTCENGIMVLKSVYEAIGKPDMTTIDGFLNALRLVKERYTDLIPVQASRNASTDGEGNPRCIYKLFSMFDLQGKYYYDETSGTYRKYWYSPNYLELLQFVNTLYNEELMDPTELTSSSDVLRSRIFSGKVFCLMYTEASAVDWLDSELASAGVQDEWIFVNQPSVNETRGYTNDDIAGGVDGLWAFVFKTPNADRAIQWLDYLMTDKAQIEMVVGIQGNSWDYEKNGKIVVYDSVAALPDDIKQREYGMNLYYMFRQGLHVNLIAKESGSLKQQETVRFMNKYYRDNSFIMGVSPENYDPNGEEIKIYTNIKEYYAPQIIQMITCAPDQLETKYQEMMTKLAQLGQEQLDVLIDDAFQNQAASIGRYGADLDLSYMGN
;
A
#
# COMPACT_ATOMS: atom_id res chain seq x y z
N MET A 1 -37.80 -60.13 3.78
CA MET A 1 -37.10 -59.29 4.79
C MET A 1 -35.62 -59.04 4.44
N GLU A 2 -34.90 -60.02 3.89
CA GLU A 2 -33.49 -59.84 3.52
C GLU A 2 -33.23 -58.79 2.43
N LYS A 3 -34.12 -58.62 1.46
CA LYS A 3 -33.95 -57.61 0.41
C LYS A 3 -34.22 -56.15 0.87
N LEU A 4 -34.95 -55.97 1.97
CA LEU A 4 -35.17 -54.65 2.57
C LEU A 4 -34.00 -54.25 3.46
N LEU A 5 -33.31 -55.20 4.09
CA LEU A 5 -32.11 -54.97 4.91
C LEU A 5 -30.90 -54.58 4.06
N SER A 6 -30.75 -55.20 2.86
CA SER A 6 -29.67 -54.86 1.92
C SER A 6 -29.83 -53.42 1.35
N LEU A 7 -31.09 -52.96 1.14
CA LEU A 7 -31.33 -51.60 0.63
C LEU A 7 -31.08 -50.54 1.69
N LEU A 8 -31.34 -50.84 2.96
CA LEU A 8 -31.05 -49.96 4.07
C LEU A 8 -29.52 -49.85 4.37
N LEU A 9 -28.80 -50.97 4.15
CA LEU A 9 -27.31 -50.96 4.32
C LEU A 9 -26.61 -50.22 3.16
N CYS A 10 -27.16 -50.26 1.93
CA CYS A 10 -26.62 -49.49 0.81
C CYS A 10 -26.93 -47.99 0.91
N ILE A 11 -28.04 -47.61 1.54
CA ILE A 11 -28.35 -46.18 1.78
C ILE A 11 -27.45 -45.60 2.90
N ALA A 12 -27.04 -46.41 3.88
CA ALA A 12 -26.15 -45.98 4.94
C ALA A 12 -24.67 -45.83 4.48
N LEU A 13 -24.29 -46.41 3.32
CA LEU A 13 -22.91 -46.31 2.78
C LEU A 13 -22.76 -45.21 1.71
N ILE A 14 -23.84 -44.54 1.30
CA ILE A 14 -23.78 -43.42 0.34
C ILE A 14 -23.67 -42.04 1.07
N PHE A 15 -23.78 -42.02 2.40
CA PHE A 15 -23.65 -40.77 3.17
C PHE A 15 -22.22 -40.49 3.72
N CYS A 16 -21.19 -41.19 3.22
CA CYS A 16 -19.83 -40.97 3.66
C CYS A 16 -18.87 -40.65 2.49
N SER A 17 -19.14 -39.58 1.74
CA SER A 17 -18.11 -38.85 1.00
C SER A 17 -18.66 -37.54 0.40
N THR A 18 -19.29 -36.71 1.21
CA THR A 18 -19.11 -35.28 0.99
C THR A 18 -17.68 -34.97 1.41
N PRO A 19 -16.83 -34.34 0.59
CA PRO A 19 -15.60 -33.77 1.13
C PRO A 19 -16.08 -32.87 2.28
N GLY A 20 -15.68 -33.20 3.51
CA GLY A 20 -15.97 -32.37 4.66
C GLY A 20 -15.43 -30.99 4.33
N ILE A 21 -16.29 -29.98 4.35
CA ILE A 21 -15.85 -28.61 4.44
C ILE A 21 -14.92 -28.63 5.66
N ALA A 22 -13.62 -28.40 5.44
CA ALA A 22 -12.67 -28.33 6.54
C ALA A 22 -13.22 -27.27 7.50
N GLU A 23 -13.47 -27.67 8.75
CA GLU A 23 -14.00 -26.77 9.78
C GLU A 23 -13.03 -25.59 9.88
N GLU A 24 -13.52 -24.38 9.62
CA GLU A 24 -12.74 -23.15 9.76
C GLU A 24 -12.20 -23.04 11.19
N SER A 25 -10.95 -22.58 11.36
CA SER A 25 -10.27 -22.60 12.65
C SER A 25 -11.06 -21.86 13.75
N TRP A 26 -11.68 -20.75 13.38
CA TRP A 26 -12.47 -19.90 14.28
C TRP A 26 -13.79 -20.54 14.73
N MET A 27 -14.29 -21.57 14.01
CA MET A 27 -15.50 -22.31 14.41
C MET A 27 -15.24 -23.32 15.52
N ARG A 28 -13.96 -23.66 15.79
CA ARG A 28 -13.60 -24.69 16.79
C ARG A 28 -13.91 -24.28 18.22
N ASP A 29 -13.83 -22.98 18.50
CA ASP A 29 -14.16 -22.42 19.81
C ASP A 29 -14.84 -21.06 19.63
N THR A 30 -16.15 -21.02 19.86
CA THR A 30 -16.97 -19.81 19.84
C THR A 30 -17.40 -19.38 21.24
N SER A 31 -16.77 -19.93 22.29
CA SER A 31 -17.05 -19.50 23.66
C SER A 31 -16.72 -18.02 23.85
N PRO A 32 -17.50 -17.30 24.66
CA PRO A 32 -17.25 -15.88 24.86
C PRO A 32 -15.86 -15.59 25.45
N VAL A 33 -15.11 -14.70 24.81
CA VAL A 33 -13.81 -14.21 25.26
C VAL A 33 -13.68 -12.72 24.92
N THR A 34 -12.95 -11.97 25.74
CA THR A 34 -12.56 -10.59 25.42
C THR A 34 -11.06 -10.54 25.17
N LEU A 35 -10.66 -10.10 23.97
CA LEU A 35 -9.27 -9.86 23.61
C LEU A 35 -8.91 -8.39 23.80
N ASN A 36 -7.71 -8.12 24.32
CA ASN A 36 -7.16 -6.77 24.35
C ASN A 36 -6.38 -6.53 23.06
N VAL A 37 -6.84 -5.58 22.26
CA VAL A 37 -6.23 -5.19 20.99
C VAL A 37 -5.67 -3.77 21.13
N TYR A 38 -4.37 -3.61 20.91
CA TYR A 38 -3.73 -2.31 20.94
C TYR A 38 -3.34 -1.88 19.52
N TYR A 39 -3.97 -0.80 19.06
CA TYR A 39 -3.70 -0.18 17.76
C TYR A 39 -2.73 0.99 17.94
N ASN A 40 -1.46 0.77 17.58
CA ASN A 40 -0.37 1.71 17.81
C ASN A 40 -0.20 2.69 16.65
N VAL A 41 -1.28 3.40 16.29
CA VAL A 41 -1.29 4.49 15.30
C VAL A 41 -2.22 5.58 15.80
N SER A 42 -1.77 6.82 15.79
CA SER A 42 -2.52 7.98 16.33
C SER A 42 -3.56 8.57 15.36
N ALA A 43 -3.66 8.04 14.14
CA ALA A 43 -4.56 8.58 13.11
C ALA A 43 -6.04 8.19 13.30
N ASP A 44 -6.36 7.34 14.27
CA ASP A 44 -7.72 6.95 14.60
C ASP A 44 -8.32 7.94 15.61
N ASP A 45 -9.50 8.48 15.32
CA ASP A 45 -10.25 9.37 16.21
C ASP A 45 -10.97 8.63 17.37
N GLY A 46 -10.75 7.31 17.49
CA GLY A 46 -11.38 6.46 18.50
C GLY A 46 -12.79 5.97 18.13
N THR A 47 -13.32 6.36 16.97
CA THR A 47 -14.69 6.01 16.55
C THR A 47 -14.89 4.48 16.51
N ALA A 48 -13.89 3.73 16.02
CA ALA A 48 -13.93 2.27 15.97
C ALA A 48 -14.07 1.65 17.38
N ALA A 49 -13.33 2.15 18.36
CA ALA A 49 -13.41 1.69 19.76
C ALA A 49 -14.78 2.04 20.38
N ASP A 50 -15.28 3.24 20.12
CA ASP A 50 -16.58 3.71 20.66
C ASP A 50 -17.78 2.93 20.09
N CYS A 51 -17.69 2.48 18.83
CA CYS A 51 -18.78 1.78 18.15
C CYS A 51 -18.75 0.26 18.38
N TRP A 52 -17.61 -0.31 18.79
CA TRP A 52 -17.51 -1.76 18.99
C TRP A 52 -18.58 -2.30 19.93
N GLY A 53 -19.25 -3.37 19.48
CA GLY A 53 -20.36 -4.00 20.22
C GLY A 53 -21.71 -3.27 20.08
N THR A 54 -21.79 -2.22 19.26
CA THR A 54 -23.04 -1.47 19.00
C THR A 54 -23.39 -1.38 17.54
N ASP A 55 -22.41 -1.35 16.63
CA ASP A 55 -22.62 -1.35 15.19
C ASP A 55 -22.89 -2.76 14.64
N PRO A 56 -23.58 -2.87 13.47
CA PRO A 56 -23.98 -4.16 12.93
C PRO A 56 -22.80 -5.10 12.59
N VAL A 57 -21.64 -4.58 12.18
CA VAL A 57 -20.48 -5.40 11.77
C VAL A 57 -19.83 -6.04 13.00
N SER A 58 -19.51 -5.27 14.02
CA SER A 58 -18.94 -5.80 15.25
C SER A 58 -19.88 -6.78 15.95
N LEU A 59 -21.19 -6.50 15.97
CA LEU A 59 -22.19 -7.41 16.52
C LEU A 59 -22.23 -8.74 15.77
N GLN A 60 -22.13 -8.72 14.42
CA GLN A 60 -22.07 -9.93 13.60
C GLN A 60 -20.79 -10.73 13.90
N TRP A 61 -19.63 -10.06 13.97
CA TRP A 61 -18.36 -10.72 14.25
C TRP A 61 -18.31 -11.35 15.65
N ILE A 62 -18.88 -10.67 16.65
CA ILE A 62 -19.04 -11.24 18.00
C ILE A 62 -19.96 -12.47 17.96
N ALA A 63 -21.07 -12.40 17.22
CA ALA A 63 -22.00 -13.52 17.10
C ALA A 63 -21.37 -14.74 16.40
N ASP A 64 -20.56 -14.51 15.35
CA ASP A 64 -19.91 -15.59 14.61
C ASP A 64 -18.78 -16.26 15.40
N THR A 65 -18.01 -15.49 16.15
CA THR A 65 -16.75 -15.95 16.76
C THR A 65 -16.79 -16.12 18.28
N GLY A 66 -17.76 -15.51 18.95
CA GLY A 66 -17.75 -15.38 20.41
C GLY A 66 -16.67 -14.40 20.95
N VAL A 67 -15.91 -13.73 20.06
CA VAL A 67 -14.84 -12.82 20.44
C VAL A 67 -15.36 -11.39 20.57
N ASN A 68 -15.26 -10.84 21.76
CA ASN A 68 -15.35 -9.41 22.01
C ASN A 68 -13.93 -8.81 22.04
N ILE A 69 -13.76 -7.52 21.74
CA ILE A 69 -12.46 -6.86 21.90
C ILE A 69 -12.57 -5.63 22.79
N ASN A 70 -11.49 -5.39 23.52
CA ASN A 70 -11.17 -4.11 24.14
C ASN A 70 -10.14 -3.44 23.23
N LEU A 71 -10.62 -2.55 22.34
CA LEU A 71 -9.78 -1.85 21.37
C LEU A 71 -9.26 -0.56 22.00
N GLU A 72 -7.95 -0.47 22.12
CA GLU A 72 -7.28 0.74 22.57
C GLU A 72 -6.40 1.30 21.44
N THR A 73 -6.47 2.61 21.21
CA THR A 73 -5.67 3.31 20.19
C THR A 73 -4.59 4.16 20.84
N ALA A 74 -3.45 4.30 20.16
CA ALA A 74 -2.38 5.17 20.61
C ALA A 74 -2.79 6.65 20.50
N VAL A 75 -2.39 7.45 21.49
CA VAL A 75 -2.60 8.91 21.45
C VAL A 75 -1.47 9.65 20.75
N ASP A 76 -0.36 8.98 20.45
CA ASP A 76 0.81 9.54 19.75
C ASP A 76 1.51 8.46 18.89
N ASP A 77 2.29 8.90 17.90
CA ASP A 77 2.99 8.03 16.95
C ASP A 77 4.43 7.66 17.40
N ASN A 78 4.83 7.98 18.63
CA ASN A 78 6.22 7.83 19.08
C ASN A 78 6.49 6.60 19.98
N ASN A 79 5.58 5.63 19.98
CA ASN A 79 5.64 4.39 20.78
C ASN A 79 5.75 4.59 22.30
N THR A 80 5.56 5.79 22.85
CA THR A 80 5.74 6.06 24.29
C THR A 80 4.83 5.18 25.15
N GLN A 81 3.54 5.14 24.82
CA GLN A 81 2.57 4.33 25.54
C GLN A 81 2.85 2.82 25.40
N LEU A 82 3.18 2.38 24.17
CA LEU A 82 3.53 0.99 23.93
C LEU A 82 4.75 0.57 24.74
N ASN A 83 5.80 1.38 24.75
CA ASN A 83 7.01 1.13 25.55
C ASN A 83 6.73 1.08 27.04
N MET A 84 5.85 1.94 27.57
CA MET A 84 5.41 1.89 28.96
C MET A 84 4.66 0.60 29.29
N ARG A 85 3.76 0.13 28.41
CA ARG A 85 3.05 -1.15 28.59
C ARG A 85 4.02 -2.33 28.60
N ILE A 86 4.96 -2.36 27.66
CA ILE A 86 5.99 -3.40 27.58
C ILE A 86 6.83 -3.42 28.86
N ALA A 87 7.31 -2.27 29.33
CA ALA A 87 8.09 -2.16 30.57
C ALA A 87 7.32 -2.65 31.81
N ASN A 88 6.00 -2.42 31.83
CA ASN A 88 5.12 -2.86 32.91
C ASN A 88 4.56 -4.29 32.71
N ARG A 89 4.96 -4.99 31.63
CA ARG A 89 4.44 -6.32 31.27
C ARG A 89 2.91 -6.36 31.09
N GLN A 90 2.33 -5.25 30.64
CA GLN A 90 0.91 -5.10 30.32
C GLN A 90 0.72 -5.34 28.82
N TYR A 91 0.89 -6.58 28.40
CA TYR A 91 0.83 -6.98 27.01
C TYR A 91 -0.62 -7.06 26.50
N PRO A 92 -0.92 -6.53 25.31
CA PRO A 92 -2.19 -6.83 24.63
C PRO A 92 -2.19 -8.29 24.17
N ASP A 93 -3.35 -8.82 23.78
CA ASP A 93 -3.42 -10.10 23.07
C ASP A 93 -2.96 -9.95 21.61
N ILE A 94 -3.32 -8.81 20.99
CA ILE A 94 -2.92 -8.44 19.63
C ILE A 94 -2.38 -7.01 19.64
N LEU A 95 -1.19 -6.83 19.08
CA LEU A 95 -0.63 -5.52 18.72
C LEU A 95 -0.79 -5.30 17.22
N ILE A 96 -1.36 -4.15 16.84
CA ILE A 96 -1.35 -3.68 15.46
C ILE A 96 -0.51 -2.41 15.38
N CYS A 97 0.53 -2.42 14.59
CA CYS A 97 1.45 -1.28 14.49
C CYS A 97 2.10 -1.18 13.10
N LYS A 98 2.67 0.00 12.82
CA LYS A 98 3.67 0.14 11.76
C LYS A 98 4.97 -0.54 12.18
N GLN A 99 5.83 -0.86 11.20
CA GLN A 99 7.07 -1.58 11.49
C GLN A 99 8.09 -0.69 12.21
N ASP A 100 8.27 -0.95 13.49
CA ASP A 100 9.47 -0.60 14.22
C ASP A 100 10.27 -1.88 14.48
N TRP A 101 11.08 -2.28 13.51
CA TRP A 101 11.79 -3.55 13.55
C TRP A 101 12.74 -3.66 14.74
N SER A 102 13.31 -2.56 15.22
CA SER A 102 14.19 -2.57 16.41
C SER A 102 13.42 -2.96 17.67
N MET A 103 12.27 -2.34 17.89
CA MET A 103 11.37 -2.68 19.01
C MET A 103 10.86 -4.11 18.86
N LEU A 104 10.39 -4.49 17.66
CA LEU A 104 9.82 -5.81 17.39
C LEU A 104 10.85 -6.92 17.58
N ASN A 105 12.09 -6.75 17.13
CA ASN A 105 13.20 -7.67 17.38
C ASN A 105 13.38 -7.90 18.90
N THR A 106 13.40 -6.83 19.68
CA THR A 106 13.52 -6.93 21.14
C THR A 106 12.38 -7.76 21.74
N LEU A 107 11.15 -7.60 21.26
CA LEU A 107 9.99 -8.36 21.75
C LEU A 107 10.05 -9.85 21.34
N VAL A 108 10.52 -10.13 20.14
CA VAL A 108 10.73 -11.51 19.65
C VAL A 108 11.84 -12.20 20.45
N GLU A 109 13.00 -11.58 20.62
CA GLU A 109 14.13 -12.10 21.38
C GLU A 109 13.78 -12.37 22.84
N ASN A 110 12.93 -11.55 23.45
CA ASN A 110 12.43 -11.76 24.80
C ASN A 110 11.30 -12.80 24.89
N GLY A 111 10.89 -13.40 23.76
CA GLY A 111 9.84 -14.43 23.70
C GLY A 111 8.46 -13.92 24.11
N VAL A 112 8.19 -12.63 23.89
CA VAL A 112 6.92 -11.94 24.21
C VAL A 112 5.94 -12.03 23.03
N ILE A 113 6.43 -11.92 21.80
CA ILE A 113 5.66 -12.19 20.57
C ILE A 113 5.79 -13.68 20.25
N LEU A 114 4.66 -14.29 19.89
CA LEU A 114 4.61 -15.71 19.54
C LEU A 114 4.88 -15.94 18.05
N LYS A 115 5.42 -17.11 17.75
CA LYS A 115 5.55 -17.60 16.39
C LYS A 115 4.17 -17.95 15.82
N LEU A 116 3.87 -17.48 14.63
CA LEU A 116 2.66 -17.89 13.93
C LEU A 116 2.69 -19.37 13.58
N ASN A 117 3.88 -19.93 13.31
CA ASN A 117 4.06 -21.37 13.04
C ASN A 117 3.52 -22.23 14.22
N ASP A 118 3.86 -21.89 15.47
CA ASP A 118 3.42 -22.65 16.63
C ASP A 118 1.88 -22.51 16.84
N LEU A 119 1.34 -21.30 16.64
CA LEU A 119 -0.10 -21.05 16.74
C LEU A 119 -0.89 -21.73 15.61
N GLU A 120 -0.30 -21.80 14.42
CA GLU A 120 -0.88 -22.47 13.26
C GLU A 120 -1.02 -23.97 13.51
N GLU A 121 -0.02 -24.62 14.10
CA GLU A 121 -0.07 -26.05 14.41
C GLU A 121 -1.23 -26.42 15.36
N THR A 122 -1.57 -25.57 16.30
CA THR A 122 -2.54 -25.85 17.36
C THR A 122 -3.92 -25.24 17.13
N ALA A 123 -3.97 -23.97 16.76
CA ALA A 123 -5.19 -23.16 16.81
C ALA A 123 -5.76 -22.77 15.45
N ALA A 124 -4.89 -22.48 14.44
CA ALA A 124 -5.33 -21.98 13.13
C ALA A 124 -4.56 -22.65 11.96
N PRO A 125 -4.76 -23.96 11.71
CA PRO A 125 -4.01 -24.71 10.69
C PRO A 125 -4.03 -24.06 9.32
N GLY A 126 -2.84 -23.82 8.75
CA GLY A 126 -2.65 -23.24 7.43
C GLY A 126 -2.90 -21.72 7.36
N PHE A 127 -2.94 -21.02 8.48
CA PHE A 127 -3.15 -19.56 8.54
C PHE A 127 -2.11 -18.80 7.70
N VAL A 128 -0.82 -19.08 7.91
CA VAL A 128 0.29 -18.43 7.19
C VAL A 128 0.17 -18.67 5.69
N ALA A 129 0.00 -19.94 5.30
CA ALA A 129 -0.05 -20.34 3.89
C ALA A 129 -1.27 -19.75 3.14
N ARG A 130 -2.41 -19.55 3.83
CA ARG A 130 -3.61 -18.96 3.22
C ARG A 130 -3.54 -17.44 3.09
N ASN A 131 -2.91 -16.77 4.06
CA ASN A 131 -3.08 -15.33 4.26
C ASN A 131 -1.83 -14.50 4.00
N MET A 132 -0.63 -15.13 3.91
CA MET A 132 0.62 -14.40 3.70
C MET A 132 1.26 -14.75 2.36
N GLY A 133 1.57 -13.74 1.57
CA GLY A 133 2.41 -13.89 0.39
C GLY A 133 3.85 -14.27 0.75
N ALA A 134 4.52 -14.99 -0.16
CA ALA A 134 5.89 -15.46 0.08
C ALA A 134 6.87 -14.32 0.38
N ASN A 135 6.69 -13.16 -0.26
CA ASN A 135 7.52 -11.99 0.01
C ASN A 135 7.36 -11.46 1.44
N SER A 136 6.12 -11.41 1.96
CA SER A 136 5.88 -11.01 3.36
C SER A 136 6.52 -11.99 4.34
N ILE A 137 6.46 -13.30 4.05
CA ILE A 137 7.11 -14.33 4.85
C ILE A 137 8.64 -14.16 4.80
N LEU A 138 9.20 -13.97 3.61
CA LEU A 138 10.64 -13.75 3.42
C LEU A 138 11.10 -12.52 4.21
N THR A 139 10.38 -11.40 4.09
CA THR A 139 10.69 -10.16 4.82
C THR A 139 10.72 -10.37 6.33
N VAL A 140 9.72 -11.03 6.90
CA VAL A 140 9.67 -11.31 8.34
C VAL A 140 10.85 -12.18 8.77
N ARG A 141 11.13 -13.24 8.02
CA ARG A 141 12.25 -14.15 8.29
C ARG A 141 13.61 -13.43 8.23
N GLU A 142 13.80 -12.57 7.25
CA GLU A 142 15.01 -11.75 7.13
C GLU A 142 15.15 -10.77 8.30
N ARG A 143 14.07 -10.06 8.63
CA ARG A 143 14.07 -9.06 9.69
C ARG A 143 14.36 -9.66 11.07
N PHE A 144 13.84 -10.84 11.34
CA PHE A 144 14.08 -11.55 12.60
C PHE A 144 15.22 -12.59 12.50
N GLN A 145 15.90 -12.70 11.35
CA GLN A 145 17.01 -13.62 11.08
C GLN A 145 16.69 -15.09 11.50
N THR A 146 15.51 -15.57 11.14
CA THR A 146 14.96 -16.87 11.48
C THR A 146 14.18 -17.46 10.32
N THR A 147 13.94 -18.77 10.33
CA THR A 147 12.99 -19.44 9.43
C THR A 147 11.56 -19.43 9.95
N ASP A 148 11.34 -18.95 11.18
CA ASP A 148 10.02 -18.81 11.78
C ASP A 148 9.31 -17.54 11.25
N VAL A 149 7.99 -17.51 11.38
CA VAL A 149 7.15 -16.38 11.00
C VAL A 149 6.58 -15.72 12.25
N TYR A 150 6.88 -14.44 12.43
CA TYR A 150 6.32 -13.59 13.48
C TYR A 150 5.57 -12.43 12.82
N GLY A 151 4.37 -12.16 13.28
CA GLY A 151 3.56 -11.08 12.73
C GLY A 151 2.92 -11.40 11.37
N PHE A 152 1.86 -10.69 11.11
CA PHE A 152 1.00 -10.84 9.95
C PHE A 152 0.75 -9.46 9.32
N PRO A 153 1.12 -9.24 8.05
CA PRO A 153 0.88 -7.96 7.38
C PRO A 153 -0.58 -7.82 6.97
N LEU A 154 -1.23 -6.75 7.42
CA LEU A 154 -2.64 -6.46 7.11
C LEU A 154 -2.84 -5.87 5.72
N SER A 155 -1.79 -5.44 5.04
CA SER A 155 -1.86 -4.87 3.69
C SER A 155 -1.38 -5.83 2.58
N SER A 156 -1.11 -7.09 2.90
CA SER A 156 -0.60 -8.06 1.92
C SER A 156 -1.70 -8.69 1.07
N LEU A 157 -1.27 -9.26 -0.06
CA LEU A 157 -2.11 -10.13 -0.88
C LEU A 157 -2.11 -11.56 -0.34
N LYS A 158 -3.25 -12.22 -0.46
CA LYS A 158 -3.30 -13.68 -0.28
C LYS A 158 -2.56 -14.37 -1.42
N PRO A 159 -1.89 -15.50 -1.18
CA PRO A 159 -1.22 -16.29 -2.23
C PRO A 159 -2.14 -16.65 -3.41
N ALA A 160 -3.43 -16.89 -3.14
CA ALA A 160 -4.43 -17.16 -4.17
C ALA A 160 -4.66 -15.96 -5.12
N ASP A 161 -4.52 -14.75 -4.60
CA ASP A 161 -4.76 -13.52 -5.35
C ASP A 161 -3.57 -13.12 -6.21
N MET A 162 -2.36 -13.51 -5.84
CA MET A 162 -1.13 -13.16 -6.55
C MET A 162 -1.10 -13.63 -8.02
N LYS A 163 -1.85 -14.68 -8.33
CA LYS A 163 -2.01 -15.21 -9.69
C LYS A 163 -3.22 -14.63 -10.41
N ASN A 164 -3.97 -13.73 -9.78
CA ASN A 164 -5.16 -13.16 -10.37
C ASN A 164 -4.79 -12.09 -11.41
N PRO A 165 -5.13 -12.26 -12.70
CA PRO A 165 -4.82 -11.29 -13.74
C PRO A 165 -5.56 -9.95 -13.59
N GLU A 166 -6.58 -9.89 -12.74
CA GLU A 166 -7.34 -8.66 -12.47
C GLU A 166 -6.82 -7.89 -11.25
N LEU A 167 -5.73 -8.37 -10.65
CA LEU A 167 -5.10 -7.71 -9.54
C LEU A 167 -4.63 -6.31 -9.93
N SER A 168 -4.95 -5.31 -9.11
CA SER A 168 -4.38 -3.99 -9.25
C SER A 168 -2.90 -4.04 -8.86
N THR A 169 -2.05 -3.79 -9.82
CA THR A 169 -0.60 -3.74 -9.62
C THR A 169 -0.10 -2.32 -9.44
N CYS A 170 -0.90 -1.34 -9.81
CA CYS A 170 -0.61 0.07 -9.59
C CYS A 170 -1.91 0.87 -9.49
N GLU A 171 -2.03 1.66 -8.44
CA GLU A 171 -3.21 2.52 -8.24
C GLU A 171 -3.00 3.93 -8.80
N ASN A 172 -1.80 4.27 -9.25
CA ASN A 172 -1.40 5.63 -9.55
C ASN A 172 -1.07 5.84 -11.02
N GLY A 173 -1.48 7.00 -11.55
CA GLY A 173 -1.23 7.35 -12.92
C GLY A 173 -1.46 8.83 -13.22
N ILE A 174 -1.47 9.17 -14.49
CA ILE A 174 -1.68 10.52 -14.98
C ILE A 174 -3.14 10.72 -15.35
N MET A 175 -3.75 11.78 -14.82
CA MET A 175 -5.10 12.23 -15.19
C MET A 175 -5.04 13.58 -15.88
N VAL A 176 -5.96 13.78 -16.83
CA VAL A 176 -6.15 15.06 -17.50
C VAL A 176 -7.62 15.46 -17.51
N LEU A 177 -7.90 16.76 -17.58
CA LEU A 177 -9.25 17.27 -17.87
C LEU A 177 -9.63 16.90 -19.29
N LYS A 178 -10.71 16.14 -19.46
CA LYS A 178 -11.13 15.55 -20.73
C LYS A 178 -11.40 16.59 -21.80
N SER A 179 -12.18 17.63 -21.49
CA SER A 179 -12.55 18.63 -22.47
C SER A 179 -11.34 19.39 -23.01
N VAL A 180 -10.36 19.69 -22.16
CA VAL A 180 -9.12 20.36 -22.54
C VAL A 180 -8.25 19.44 -23.40
N TYR A 181 -8.10 18.17 -23.00
CA TYR A 181 -7.33 17.18 -23.77
C TYR A 181 -7.90 16.98 -25.18
N GLU A 182 -9.23 16.90 -25.29
CA GLU A 182 -9.91 16.81 -26.60
C GLU A 182 -9.73 18.08 -27.43
N ALA A 183 -9.86 19.25 -26.81
CA ALA A 183 -9.72 20.53 -27.50
C ALA A 183 -8.31 20.81 -28.00
N ILE A 184 -7.26 20.30 -27.36
CA ILE A 184 -5.88 20.38 -27.89
C ILE A 184 -5.56 19.30 -28.90
N GLY A 185 -6.52 18.41 -29.24
CA GLY A 185 -6.42 17.42 -30.30
C GLY A 185 -5.92 16.05 -29.85
N LYS A 186 -6.01 15.72 -28.55
CA LYS A 186 -5.57 14.43 -27.97
C LYS A 186 -4.13 14.09 -28.36
N PRO A 187 -3.15 14.95 -28.06
CA PRO A 187 -1.77 14.70 -28.42
C PRO A 187 -1.26 13.41 -27.77
N ASP A 188 -0.32 12.77 -28.43
CA ASP A 188 0.40 11.65 -27.83
C ASP A 188 1.27 12.16 -26.66
N MET A 189 0.99 11.63 -25.46
CA MET A 189 1.68 12.00 -24.22
C MET A 189 2.52 10.83 -23.66
N THR A 190 2.78 9.79 -24.46
CA THR A 190 3.51 8.59 -24.02
C THR A 190 5.03 8.77 -23.99
N THR A 191 5.56 9.82 -24.60
CA THR A 191 6.97 10.21 -24.53
C THR A 191 7.15 11.48 -23.71
N ILE A 192 8.32 11.69 -23.13
CA ILE A 192 8.64 12.91 -22.37
C ILE A 192 8.45 14.17 -23.23
N ASP A 193 8.94 14.16 -24.47
CA ASP A 193 8.78 15.29 -25.39
C ASP A 193 7.31 15.52 -25.80
N GLY A 194 6.57 14.45 -26.08
CA GLY A 194 5.15 14.53 -26.39
C GLY A 194 4.34 15.10 -25.23
N PHE A 195 4.66 14.68 -24.01
CA PHE A 195 4.04 15.20 -22.80
C PHE A 195 4.34 16.70 -22.61
N LEU A 196 5.61 17.12 -22.68
CA LEU A 196 5.98 18.54 -22.57
C LEU A 196 5.31 19.39 -23.66
N ASN A 197 5.23 18.89 -24.88
CA ASN A 197 4.55 19.59 -25.98
C ASN A 197 3.05 19.76 -25.72
N ALA A 198 2.38 18.74 -25.16
CA ALA A 198 0.98 18.86 -24.75
C ALA A 198 0.79 19.93 -23.66
N LEU A 199 1.66 19.98 -22.65
CA LEU A 199 1.61 21.02 -21.61
C LEU A 199 1.83 22.42 -22.17
N ARG A 200 2.78 22.58 -23.12
CA ARG A 200 3.03 23.87 -23.80
C ARG A 200 1.81 24.32 -24.61
N LEU A 201 1.12 23.41 -25.31
CA LEU A 201 -0.13 23.71 -26.00
C LEU A 201 -1.23 24.17 -25.03
N VAL A 202 -1.33 23.58 -23.85
CA VAL A 202 -2.27 24.02 -22.82
C VAL A 202 -1.92 25.42 -22.33
N LYS A 203 -0.65 25.67 -22.00
CA LYS A 203 -0.20 27.00 -21.56
C LYS A 203 -0.48 28.10 -22.61
N GLU A 204 -0.28 27.79 -23.88
CA GLU A 204 -0.56 28.73 -24.98
C GLU A 204 -2.04 29.06 -25.13
N ARG A 205 -2.93 28.06 -25.00
CA ARG A 205 -4.36 28.21 -25.29
C ARG A 205 -5.21 28.57 -24.07
N TYR A 206 -4.76 28.23 -22.87
CA TYR A 206 -5.52 28.35 -21.63
C TYR A 206 -4.70 29.10 -20.56
N THR A 207 -4.77 30.42 -20.57
CA THR A 207 -3.98 31.27 -19.65
C THR A 207 -4.38 31.15 -18.18
N ASP A 208 -5.58 30.59 -17.91
CA ASP A 208 -6.13 30.44 -16.57
C ASP A 208 -5.93 29.02 -15.98
N LEU A 209 -5.32 28.12 -16.76
CA LEU A 209 -5.01 26.78 -16.32
C LEU A 209 -3.52 26.63 -15.97
N ILE A 210 -3.25 25.89 -14.92
CA ILE A 210 -1.93 25.34 -14.61
C ILE A 210 -1.78 24.09 -15.48
N PRO A 211 -0.81 24.04 -16.41
CA PRO A 211 -0.67 22.90 -17.32
C PRO A 211 -0.47 21.58 -16.60
N VAL A 212 0.34 21.56 -15.53
CA VAL A 212 0.55 20.34 -14.74
C VAL A 212 0.73 20.64 -13.27
N GLN A 213 0.21 19.75 -12.43
CA GLN A 213 0.49 19.67 -10.99
C GLN A 213 0.92 18.23 -10.66
N ALA A 214 2.03 18.09 -9.94
CA ALA A 214 2.60 16.77 -9.69
C ALA A 214 1.77 15.95 -8.69
N SER A 215 1.09 16.61 -7.74
CA SER A 215 0.33 15.90 -6.72
C SER A 215 -0.74 16.77 -6.06
N ARG A 216 -1.71 16.11 -5.45
CA ARG A 216 -2.72 16.74 -4.58
C ARG A 216 -2.27 16.95 -3.13
N ASN A 217 -1.12 16.41 -2.74
CA ASN A 217 -0.61 16.49 -1.37
C ASN A 217 0.81 17.02 -1.35
N ALA A 218 1.08 17.93 -0.42
CA ALA A 218 2.43 18.35 -0.08
C ALA A 218 3.08 17.28 0.82
N SER A 219 4.12 16.62 0.32
CA SER A 219 4.91 15.66 1.10
C SER A 219 6.26 15.44 0.44
N THR A 220 7.19 14.87 1.20
CA THR A 220 8.49 14.39 0.73
C THR A 220 8.60 12.90 1.00
N ASP A 221 9.52 12.23 0.29
CA ASP A 221 9.91 10.86 0.63
C ASP A 221 10.89 10.82 1.83
N GLY A 222 11.37 9.62 2.14
CA GLY A 222 12.34 9.40 3.23
C GLY A 222 13.64 10.16 3.07
N GLU A 223 14.11 10.43 1.85
CA GLU A 223 15.31 11.20 1.53
C GLU A 223 15.06 12.71 1.47
N GLY A 224 13.80 13.15 1.43
CA GLY A 224 13.43 14.57 1.33
C GLY A 224 13.15 15.03 -0.10
N ASN A 225 13.03 14.12 -1.08
CA ASN A 225 12.54 14.50 -2.40
C ASN A 225 11.11 15.00 -2.33
N PRO A 226 10.78 16.14 -2.97
CA PRO A 226 9.39 16.56 -3.11
C PRO A 226 8.63 15.60 -4.04
N ARG A 227 7.29 15.59 -3.95
CA ARG A 227 6.44 14.69 -4.75
C ARG A 227 6.68 14.80 -6.25
N CYS A 228 6.94 15.99 -6.74
CA CYS A 228 7.28 16.21 -8.15
C CYS A 228 8.61 15.56 -8.60
N ILE A 229 9.33 14.91 -7.70
CA ILE A 229 10.50 14.10 -8.01
C ILE A 229 10.19 12.62 -7.78
N TYR A 230 9.96 12.19 -6.52
CA TYR A 230 9.91 10.75 -6.23
C TYR A 230 8.71 10.02 -6.85
N LYS A 231 7.62 10.72 -7.14
CA LYS A 231 6.47 10.13 -7.84
C LYS A 231 6.67 9.98 -9.34
N LEU A 232 7.73 10.56 -9.89
CA LEU A 232 8.08 10.45 -11.30
C LEU A 232 9.22 9.47 -11.58
N PHE A 233 9.76 8.82 -10.57
CA PHE A 233 10.86 7.86 -10.73
C PHE A 233 10.55 6.81 -11.81
N SER A 234 9.32 6.28 -11.83
CA SER A 234 8.91 5.31 -12.84
C SER A 234 8.92 5.84 -14.28
N MET A 235 8.65 7.13 -14.48
CA MET A 235 8.71 7.75 -15.83
C MET A 235 10.13 7.75 -16.40
N PHE A 236 11.13 7.73 -15.52
CA PHE A 236 12.54 7.80 -15.86
C PHE A 236 13.28 6.47 -15.62
N ASP A 237 12.56 5.35 -15.56
CA ASP A 237 13.12 4.01 -15.34
C ASP A 237 14.02 3.95 -14.08
N LEU A 238 13.64 4.69 -13.05
CA LEU A 238 14.28 4.65 -11.76
C LEU A 238 13.54 3.66 -10.87
N GLN A 239 14.21 2.59 -10.49
CA GLN A 239 13.66 1.47 -9.73
C GLN A 239 13.58 1.81 -8.24
N GLY A 240 12.69 2.76 -7.89
CA GLY A 240 12.60 3.24 -6.52
C GLY A 240 13.88 3.94 -6.08
N LYS A 241 14.48 3.48 -4.99
CA LYS A 241 15.63 4.16 -4.35
C LYS A 241 17.00 3.71 -4.86
N TYR A 242 17.07 2.75 -5.80
CA TYR A 242 18.30 2.10 -6.18
C TYR A 242 18.50 2.07 -7.69
N TYR A 243 19.75 1.91 -8.08
CA TYR A 243 20.22 1.83 -9.46
C TYR A 243 21.28 0.74 -9.57
N TYR A 244 21.11 -0.18 -10.51
CA TYR A 244 22.15 -1.13 -10.86
C TYR A 244 23.07 -0.52 -11.90
N ASP A 245 24.30 -0.26 -11.53
CA ASP A 245 25.32 0.26 -12.43
C ASP A 245 25.99 -0.91 -13.18
N GLU A 246 25.59 -1.11 -14.42
CA GLU A 246 26.15 -2.20 -15.27
C GLU A 246 27.66 -2.08 -15.50
N THR A 247 28.22 -0.86 -15.35
CA THR A 247 29.66 -0.63 -15.55
C THR A 247 30.48 -1.17 -14.38
N SER A 248 30.03 -0.93 -13.16
CA SER A 248 30.68 -1.42 -11.94
C SER A 248 30.15 -2.81 -11.52
N GLY A 249 28.98 -3.20 -12.00
CA GLY A 249 28.29 -4.42 -11.56
C GLY A 249 27.75 -4.33 -10.14
N THR A 250 27.43 -3.13 -9.66
CA THR A 250 27.03 -2.85 -8.28
C THR A 250 25.71 -2.10 -8.19
N TYR A 251 24.97 -2.35 -7.10
CA TYR A 251 23.80 -1.56 -6.74
C TYR A 251 24.21 -0.30 -5.97
N ARG A 252 23.63 0.82 -6.33
CA ARG A 252 23.89 2.14 -5.76
C ARG A 252 22.60 2.92 -5.59
N LYS A 253 22.66 4.08 -4.94
CA LYS A 253 21.51 5.00 -4.90
C LYS A 253 21.13 5.52 -6.29
N TYR A 254 19.82 5.77 -6.49
CA TYR A 254 19.24 6.22 -7.76
C TYR A 254 19.89 7.49 -8.35
N TRP A 255 20.45 8.37 -7.54
CA TRP A 255 21.10 9.59 -8.02
C TRP A 255 22.38 9.35 -8.82
N TYR A 256 22.92 8.14 -8.86
CA TYR A 256 23.98 7.77 -9.79
C TYR A 256 23.48 7.39 -11.19
N SER A 257 22.18 7.15 -11.33
CA SER A 257 21.59 6.85 -12.65
C SER A 257 21.63 8.07 -13.56
N PRO A 258 22.02 7.92 -14.83
CA PRO A 258 21.86 8.99 -15.85
C PRO A 258 20.42 9.51 -15.94
N ASN A 259 19.45 8.62 -15.79
CA ASN A 259 18.02 8.94 -15.85
C ASN A 259 17.59 9.88 -14.71
N TYR A 260 18.32 9.93 -13.61
CA TYR A 260 18.01 10.85 -12.52
C TYR A 260 18.32 12.30 -12.90
N LEU A 261 19.42 12.53 -13.61
CA LEU A 261 19.71 13.87 -14.16
C LEU A 261 18.65 14.28 -15.18
N GLU A 262 18.19 13.35 -16.04
CA GLU A 262 17.09 13.61 -16.98
C GLU A 262 15.78 13.95 -16.27
N LEU A 263 15.45 13.26 -15.17
CA LEU A 263 14.32 13.61 -14.32
C LEU A 263 14.43 15.03 -13.77
N LEU A 264 15.61 15.40 -13.25
CA LEU A 264 15.84 16.75 -12.73
C LEU A 264 15.71 17.81 -13.83
N GLN A 265 16.22 17.53 -15.05
CA GLN A 265 16.08 18.40 -16.21
C GLN A 265 14.62 18.57 -16.61
N PHE A 266 13.83 17.48 -16.58
CA PHE A 266 12.41 17.52 -16.84
C PHE A 266 11.66 18.41 -15.84
N VAL A 267 11.86 18.22 -14.55
CA VAL A 267 11.17 19.03 -13.52
C VAL A 267 11.66 20.49 -13.53
N ASN A 268 12.97 20.71 -13.76
CA ASN A 268 13.50 22.06 -13.98
C ASN A 268 12.87 22.76 -15.19
N THR A 269 12.61 22.02 -16.27
CA THR A 269 11.88 22.52 -17.46
C THR A 269 10.44 22.89 -17.09
N LEU A 270 9.73 22.02 -16.35
CA LEU A 270 8.37 22.35 -15.87
C LEU A 270 8.34 23.65 -15.07
N TYR A 271 9.34 23.86 -14.22
CA TYR A 271 9.45 25.05 -13.40
C TYR A 271 9.82 26.30 -14.21
N ASN A 272 10.88 26.26 -15.00
CA ASN A 272 11.39 27.42 -15.73
C ASN A 272 10.50 27.84 -16.90
N GLU A 273 9.82 26.89 -17.55
CA GLU A 273 8.78 27.20 -18.55
C GLU A 273 7.42 27.50 -17.90
N GLU A 274 7.32 27.58 -16.57
CA GLU A 274 6.06 27.79 -15.84
C GLU A 274 4.93 26.85 -16.34
N LEU A 275 5.28 25.60 -16.63
CA LEU A 275 4.31 24.56 -16.93
C LEU A 275 3.69 23.98 -15.66
N MET A 276 4.40 24.06 -14.54
CA MET A 276 3.89 23.87 -13.18
C MET A 276 3.84 25.21 -12.43
N ASP A 277 2.95 25.31 -11.45
CA ASP A 277 2.90 26.52 -10.61
C ASP A 277 4.18 26.60 -9.75
N PRO A 278 4.96 27.69 -9.84
CA PRO A 278 6.20 27.82 -9.08
C PRO A 278 6.03 27.72 -7.56
N THR A 279 4.82 27.98 -7.06
CA THR A 279 4.51 27.87 -5.63
C THR A 279 4.16 26.44 -5.21
N GLU A 280 4.08 25.47 -6.12
CA GLU A 280 3.75 24.07 -5.80
C GLU A 280 4.71 23.48 -4.76
N LEU A 281 6.00 23.79 -4.87
CA LEU A 281 7.05 23.30 -3.97
C LEU A 281 6.86 23.76 -2.50
N THR A 282 6.10 24.84 -2.28
CA THR A 282 5.89 25.43 -0.95
C THR A 282 4.42 25.47 -0.54
N SER A 283 3.50 25.05 -1.41
CA SER A 283 2.06 25.05 -1.13
C SER A 283 1.68 23.94 -0.15
N SER A 284 0.71 24.24 0.72
CA SER A 284 0.08 23.20 1.55
C SER A 284 -0.78 22.25 0.73
N SER A 285 -1.08 21.08 1.26
CA SER A 285 -2.00 20.11 0.62
C SER A 285 -3.37 20.73 0.30
N ASP A 286 -3.89 21.61 1.17
CA ASP A 286 -5.19 22.26 0.95
C ASP A 286 -5.18 23.21 -0.26
N VAL A 287 -4.09 23.95 -0.45
CA VAL A 287 -3.91 24.81 -1.62
C VAL A 287 -3.82 23.98 -2.89
N LEU A 288 -3.03 22.88 -2.88
CA LEU A 288 -2.89 21.99 -4.03
C LEU A 288 -4.24 21.34 -4.40
N ARG A 289 -5.00 20.84 -3.42
CA ARG A 289 -6.34 20.28 -3.62
C ARG A 289 -7.32 21.29 -4.16
N SER A 290 -7.33 22.51 -3.61
CA SER A 290 -8.23 23.59 -4.06
C SER A 290 -8.07 23.91 -5.55
N ARG A 291 -6.85 23.89 -6.07
CA ARG A 291 -6.58 24.09 -7.50
C ARG A 291 -7.19 22.99 -8.35
N ILE A 292 -7.01 21.72 -7.93
CA ILE A 292 -7.56 20.55 -8.63
C ILE A 292 -9.09 20.59 -8.62
N PHE A 293 -9.69 20.78 -7.45
CA PHE A 293 -11.16 20.76 -7.28
C PHE A 293 -11.86 21.91 -8.02
N SER A 294 -11.20 23.04 -8.16
CA SER A 294 -11.73 24.18 -8.93
C SER A 294 -11.48 24.11 -10.43
N GLY A 295 -10.95 23.00 -10.94
CA GLY A 295 -10.64 22.81 -12.37
C GLY A 295 -9.55 23.74 -12.90
N LYS A 296 -8.63 24.18 -12.05
CA LYS A 296 -7.51 25.07 -12.41
C LYS A 296 -6.27 24.33 -12.89
N VAL A 297 -6.28 23.00 -12.87
CA VAL A 297 -5.17 22.14 -13.27
C VAL A 297 -5.62 21.31 -14.47
N PHE A 298 -4.82 21.30 -15.56
CA PHE A 298 -5.10 20.44 -16.70
C PHE A 298 -4.66 18.99 -16.45
N CYS A 299 -3.44 18.81 -15.99
CA CYS A 299 -2.83 17.48 -15.80
C CYS A 299 -2.41 17.28 -14.35
N LEU A 300 -2.83 16.15 -13.78
CA LEU A 300 -2.40 15.68 -12.47
C LEU A 300 -1.52 14.45 -12.67
N MET A 301 -0.22 14.55 -12.30
CA MET A 301 0.79 13.55 -12.66
C MET A 301 0.74 12.29 -11.79
N TYR A 302 0.18 12.38 -10.58
CA TYR A 302 0.10 11.26 -9.68
C TYR A 302 -1.21 11.25 -8.92
N THR A 303 -2.06 10.29 -9.27
CA THR A 303 -3.32 10.08 -8.55
C THR A 303 -3.78 8.63 -8.66
N GLU A 304 -4.50 8.19 -7.66
CA GLU A 304 -5.04 6.84 -7.59
C GLU A 304 -6.28 6.70 -8.48
N ALA A 305 -6.43 5.55 -9.14
CA ALA A 305 -7.61 5.25 -9.95
C ALA A 305 -8.91 5.30 -9.14
N SER A 306 -8.85 4.94 -7.86
CA SER A 306 -9.96 5.01 -6.91
C SER A 306 -10.45 6.44 -6.65
N ALA A 307 -9.64 7.45 -6.92
CA ALA A 307 -9.99 8.85 -6.68
C ALA A 307 -10.83 9.50 -7.78
N VAL A 308 -11.05 8.84 -8.93
CA VAL A 308 -11.68 9.47 -10.10
C VAL A 308 -13.09 9.99 -9.81
N ASP A 309 -13.93 9.20 -9.15
CA ASP A 309 -15.31 9.58 -8.82
C ASP A 309 -15.35 10.75 -7.84
N TRP A 310 -14.49 10.71 -6.84
CA TRP A 310 -14.37 11.80 -5.88
C TRP A 310 -13.88 13.09 -6.54
N LEU A 311 -12.84 13.03 -7.39
CA LEU A 311 -12.31 14.21 -8.10
C LEU A 311 -13.35 14.82 -9.04
N ASP A 312 -14.15 14.00 -9.73
CA ASP A 312 -15.26 14.47 -10.57
C ASP A 312 -16.37 15.12 -9.73
N SER A 313 -16.68 14.56 -8.56
CA SER A 313 -17.64 15.15 -7.62
C SER A 313 -17.20 16.52 -7.11
N GLU A 314 -15.91 16.70 -6.83
CA GLU A 314 -15.35 17.98 -6.43
C GLU A 314 -15.43 19.02 -7.55
N LEU A 315 -15.11 18.64 -8.81
CA LEU A 315 -15.30 19.52 -9.98
C LEU A 315 -16.77 19.96 -10.11
N ALA A 316 -17.69 19.02 -10.03
CA ALA A 316 -19.14 19.32 -10.12
C ALA A 316 -19.59 20.25 -8.99
N SER A 317 -19.11 20.04 -7.77
CA SER A 317 -19.41 20.89 -6.61
C SER A 317 -18.87 22.32 -6.77
N ALA A 318 -17.76 22.48 -7.48
CA ALA A 318 -17.22 23.78 -7.86
C ALA A 318 -17.90 24.41 -9.10
N GLY A 319 -18.91 23.73 -9.68
CA GLY A 319 -19.63 24.20 -10.88
C GLY A 319 -18.86 23.99 -12.19
N VAL A 320 -17.79 23.22 -12.18
CA VAL A 320 -16.99 22.89 -13.37
C VAL A 320 -17.64 21.70 -14.08
N GLN A 321 -18.01 21.90 -15.36
CA GLN A 321 -18.59 20.84 -16.20
C GLN A 321 -17.49 20.16 -17.02
N ASP A 322 -16.65 19.38 -16.36
CA ASP A 322 -15.60 18.58 -16.96
C ASP A 322 -15.46 17.26 -16.18
N GLU A 323 -14.62 16.39 -16.64
CA GLU A 323 -14.30 15.14 -15.96
C GLU A 323 -12.82 14.79 -16.11
N TRP A 324 -12.29 14.11 -15.12
CA TRP A 324 -10.95 13.55 -15.16
C TRP A 324 -10.91 12.23 -15.93
N ILE A 325 -9.96 12.08 -16.82
CA ILE A 325 -9.68 10.82 -17.50
C ILE A 325 -8.22 10.44 -17.33
N PHE A 326 -7.94 9.14 -17.21
CA PHE A 326 -6.59 8.63 -17.24
C PHE A 326 -6.04 8.57 -18.65
N VAL A 327 -4.76 8.87 -18.79
CA VAL A 327 -3.99 8.74 -20.03
C VAL A 327 -2.73 7.94 -19.75
N ASN A 328 -2.15 7.36 -20.80
CA ASN A 328 -0.87 6.66 -20.68
C ASN A 328 0.19 7.63 -20.20
N GLN A 329 0.97 7.18 -19.22
CA GLN A 329 2.06 7.96 -18.64
C GLN A 329 3.25 8.01 -19.62
N PRO A 330 3.95 9.16 -19.75
CA PRO A 330 5.21 9.20 -20.48
C PRO A 330 6.29 8.36 -19.80
N SER A 331 7.17 7.77 -20.60
CA SER A 331 8.32 7.03 -20.10
C SER A 331 9.52 7.23 -21.03
N VAL A 332 10.71 7.25 -20.45
CA VAL A 332 11.99 7.24 -21.20
C VAL A 332 12.27 5.87 -21.81
N ASN A 333 11.61 4.81 -21.31
CA ASN A 333 11.78 3.45 -21.79
C ASN A 333 10.40 2.79 -21.99
N GLU A 334 10.02 2.54 -23.23
CA GLU A 334 8.72 1.96 -23.59
C GLU A 334 8.46 0.58 -22.96
N THR A 335 9.51 -0.13 -22.55
CA THR A 335 9.42 -1.51 -22.06
C THR A 335 9.52 -1.65 -20.54
N ARG A 336 9.86 -0.57 -19.81
CA ARG A 336 10.05 -0.60 -18.34
C ARG A 336 9.42 0.63 -17.68
N GLY A 337 8.11 0.75 -17.76
CA GLY A 337 7.44 1.95 -17.29
C GLY A 337 7.32 2.11 -15.77
N TYR A 338 7.32 1.04 -14.97
CA TYR A 338 6.88 1.14 -13.57
C TYR A 338 7.49 0.07 -12.66
N THR A 339 7.97 0.52 -11.50
CA THR A 339 8.15 -0.34 -10.33
C THR A 339 6.86 -0.36 -9.55
N ASN A 340 6.40 -1.54 -9.19
CA ASN A 340 5.31 -1.72 -8.26
C ASN A 340 5.80 -2.40 -6.99
N ASP A 341 6.10 -1.58 -5.99
CA ASP A 341 6.48 -2.06 -4.66
C ASP A 341 5.32 -2.78 -3.95
N ASP A 342 4.07 -2.47 -4.36
CA ASP A 342 2.87 -2.95 -3.67
C ASP A 342 2.52 -4.42 -3.95
N ILE A 343 2.86 -4.96 -5.13
CA ILE A 343 2.65 -6.40 -5.41
C ILE A 343 3.59 -7.27 -4.57
N ALA A 344 4.74 -6.75 -4.23
CA ALA A 344 5.70 -7.47 -3.38
C ALA A 344 5.17 -7.78 -1.97
N GLY A 345 3.95 -7.36 -1.66
CA GLY A 345 3.19 -7.82 -0.50
C GLY A 345 3.33 -6.95 0.73
N GLY A 346 3.02 -5.65 0.60
CA GLY A 346 2.66 -4.83 1.75
C GLY A 346 3.70 -4.81 2.89
N VAL A 347 4.97 -4.69 2.54
CA VAL A 347 6.02 -4.58 3.56
C VAL A 347 5.87 -3.27 4.33
N ASP A 348 5.36 -2.22 3.66
CA ASP A 348 5.09 -0.91 4.23
C ASP A 348 3.62 -0.77 4.62
N GLY A 349 3.23 -1.24 5.79
CA GLY A 349 1.84 -1.12 6.23
C GLY A 349 1.67 -1.46 7.70
N LEU A 350 0.44 -1.80 8.04
CA LEU A 350 0.10 -2.27 9.38
C LEU A 350 0.38 -3.77 9.50
N TRP A 351 0.92 -4.15 10.64
CA TRP A 351 1.20 -5.53 11.00
C TRP A 351 0.50 -5.90 12.30
N ALA A 352 -0.04 -7.10 12.36
CA ALA A 352 -0.60 -7.68 13.58
C ALA A 352 0.38 -8.69 14.19
N PHE A 353 0.61 -8.58 15.48
CA PHE A 353 1.46 -9.47 16.26
C PHE A 353 0.67 -10.08 17.42
N VAL A 354 0.76 -11.39 17.60
CA VAL A 354 0.11 -12.10 18.71
C VAL A 354 1.09 -12.22 19.86
N PHE A 355 0.67 -11.76 21.04
CA PHE A 355 1.47 -11.80 22.25
C PHE A 355 1.26 -13.09 23.05
N LYS A 356 2.24 -13.42 23.86
CA LYS A 356 2.21 -14.57 24.78
C LYS A 356 1.26 -14.30 25.96
N THR A 357 -0.03 -14.49 25.70
CA THR A 357 -1.11 -14.37 26.70
C THR A 357 -1.91 -15.67 26.79
N PRO A 358 -2.76 -15.84 27.79
CA PRO A 358 -3.67 -16.99 27.85
C PRO A 358 -4.65 -17.08 26.68
N ASN A 359 -4.86 -15.98 25.95
CA ASN A 359 -5.83 -15.88 24.84
C ASN A 359 -5.20 -16.06 23.46
N ALA A 360 -3.92 -16.42 23.37
CA ALA A 360 -3.18 -16.45 22.09
C ALA A 360 -3.85 -17.31 21.01
N ASP A 361 -4.37 -18.48 21.39
CA ASP A 361 -5.08 -19.37 20.46
C ASP A 361 -6.36 -18.71 19.93
N ARG A 362 -7.10 -18.01 20.77
CA ARG A 362 -8.29 -17.27 20.37
C ARG A 362 -7.95 -16.04 19.54
N ALA A 363 -6.82 -15.42 19.81
CA ALA A 363 -6.32 -14.27 19.05
C ALA A 363 -6.02 -14.65 17.60
N ILE A 364 -5.30 -15.76 17.35
CA ILE A 364 -5.00 -16.21 15.98
C ILE A 364 -6.26 -16.72 15.25
N GLN A 365 -7.19 -17.40 15.95
CA GLN A 365 -8.46 -17.82 15.38
C GLN A 365 -9.32 -16.63 14.96
N TRP A 366 -9.33 -15.58 15.75
CA TRP A 366 -10.04 -14.34 15.42
C TRP A 366 -9.39 -13.60 14.24
N LEU A 367 -8.06 -13.54 14.17
CA LEU A 367 -7.37 -13.02 13.00
C LEU A 367 -7.69 -13.85 11.72
N ASP A 368 -7.78 -15.19 11.85
CA ASP A 368 -8.15 -16.06 10.72
C ASP A 368 -9.59 -15.78 10.23
N TYR A 369 -10.52 -15.55 11.16
CA TYR A 369 -11.88 -15.10 10.81
C TYR A 369 -11.87 -13.76 10.08
N LEU A 370 -11.14 -12.77 10.58
CA LEU A 370 -11.05 -11.46 9.96
C LEU A 370 -10.50 -11.53 8.53
N MET A 371 -9.66 -12.52 8.23
CA MET A 371 -9.12 -12.74 6.89
C MET A 371 -10.07 -13.50 5.94
N THR A 372 -11.26 -13.90 6.38
CA THR A 372 -12.26 -14.47 5.48
C THR A 372 -12.83 -13.40 4.54
N ASP A 373 -13.25 -13.81 3.34
CA ASP A 373 -13.88 -12.89 2.38
C ASP A 373 -15.15 -12.24 2.97
N LYS A 374 -15.91 -13.01 3.75
CA LYS A 374 -17.07 -12.52 4.48
C LYS A 374 -16.72 -11.32 5.36
N ALA A 375 -15.78 -11.49 6.29
CA ALA A 375 -15.40 -10.44 7.22
C ALA A 375 -14.78 -9.23 6.51
N GLN A 376 -13.99 -9.45 5.45
CA GLN A 376 -13.40 -8.38 4.64
C GLN A 376 -14.45 -7.59 3.85
N ILE A 377 -15.47 -8.25 3.30
CA ILE A 377 -16.62 -7.58 2.64
C ILE A 377 -17.41 -6.78 3.67
N GLU A 378 -17.79 -7.41 4.79
CA GLU A 378 -18.55 -6.76 5.86
C GLU A 378 -17.85 -5.51 6.39
N MET A 379 -16.54 -5.54 6.52
CA MET A 379 -15.72 -4.41 6.95
C MET A 379 -15.85 -3.19 6.03
N VAL A 380 -15.97 -3.41 4.72
CA VAL A 380 -16.02 -2.32 3.72
C VAL A 380 -17.43 -1.83 3.47
N VAL A 381 -18.37 -2.75 3.28
CA VAL A 381 -19.73 -2.42 2.81
C VAL A 381 -20.82 -2.69 3.83
N GLY A 382 -20.46 -3.14 5.05
CA GLY A 382 -21.42 -3.47 6.10
C GLY A 382 -22.05 -4.87 5.93
N ILE A 383 -23.21 -5.09 6.52
CA ILE A 383 -23.88 -6.39 6.59
C ILE A 383 -24.81 -6.57 5.40
N GLN A 384 -24.73 -7.73 4.73
CA GLN A 384 -25.62 -8.11 3.64
C GLN A 384 -27.09 -8.07 4.08
N GLY A 385 -27.97 -7.53 3.23
CA GLY A 385 -29.39 -7.35 3.53
C GLY A 385 -29.68 -6.12 4.40
N ASN A 386 -28.65 -5.48 5.00
CA ASN A 386 -28.79 -4.25 5.76
C ASN A 386 -28.27 -3.02 4.97
N SER A 387 -27.04 -3.10 4.47
CA SER A 387 -26.40 -2.01 3.71
C SER A 387 -26.21 -2.33 2.23
N TRP A 388 -26.13 -3.59 1.86
CA TRP A 388 -25.88 -4.05 0.50
C TRP A 388 -26.49 -5.43 0.22
N ASP A 389 -26.51 -5.82 -1.06
CA ASP A 389 -26.82 -7.17 -1.50
C ASP A 389 -26.09 -7.50 -2.82
N TYR A 390 -26.16 -8.79 -3.25
CA TYR A 390 -25.67 -9.20 -4.55
C TYR A 390 -26.71 -8.97 -5.66
N GLU A 391 -26.27 -8.41 -6.77
CA GLU A 391 -27.02 -8.51 -8.03
C GLU A 391 -26.97 -9.94 -8.62
N LYS A 392 -27.79 -10.18 -9.64
CA LYS A 392 -27.87 -11.50 -10.32
C LYS A 392 -26.55 -11.97 -10.93
N ASN A 393 -25.64 -11.06 -11.23
CA ASN A 393 -24.30 -11.32 -11.77
C ASN A 393 -23.23 -11.56 -10.68
N GLY A 394 -23.63 -11.55 -9.39
CA GLY A 394 -22.72 -11.68 -8.26
C GLY A 394 -22.03 -10.38 -7.83
N LYS A 395 -22.44 -9.23 -8.40
CA LYS A 395 -21.92 -7.93 -8.03
C LYS A 395 -22.44 -7.48 -6.67
N ILE A 396 -21.56 -6.93 -5.84
CA ILE A 396 -21.94 -6.24 -4.59
C ILE A 396 -22.49 -4.86 -4.92
N VAL A 397 -23.70 -4.58 -4.45
CA VAL A 397 -24.34 -3.27 -4.62
C VAL A 397 -24.80 -2.74 -3.29
N VAL A 398 -24.22 -1.64 -2.87
CA VAL A 398 -24.67 -0.86 -1.70
C VAL A 398 -26.01 -0.19 -2.06
N TYR A 399 -26.99 -0.28 -1.17
CA TYR A 399 -28.29 0.33 -1.39
C TYR A 399 -28.18 1.86 -1.55
N ASP A 400 -28.88 2.44 -2.52
CA ASP A 400 -28.84 3.90 -2.79
C ASP A 400 -29.15 4.73 -1.54
N SER A 401 -30.05 4.24 -0.68
CA SER A 401 -30.41 4.89 0.58
C SER A 401 -29.24 4.96 1.58
N VAL A 402 -28.31 4.00 1.50
CA VAL A 402 -27.11 3.92 2.34
C VAL A 402 -25.96 4.66 1.67
N ALA A 403 -25.79 4.49 0.36
CA ALA A 403 -24.74 5.14 -0.41
C ALA A 403 -24.78 6.67 -0.32
N ALA A 404 -25.98 7.24 -0.27
CA ALA A 404 -26.22 8.67 -0.15
C ALA A 404 -25.99 9.27 1.26
N LEU A 405 -25.76 8.44 2.29
CA LEU A 405 -25.54 8.91 3.66
C LEU A 405 -24.12 9.51 3.81
N PRO A 406 -23.94 10.45 4.76
CA PRO A 406 -22.62 10.88 5.20
C PRO A 406 -21.76 9.72 5.73
N ASP A 407 -20.45 9.83 5.62
CA ASP A 407 -19.54 8.72 5.98
C ASP A 407 -19.57 8.41 7.48
N ASP A 408 -19.70 9.41 8.34
CA ASP A 408 -19.85 9.20 9.78
C ASP A 408 -21.12 8.41 10.15
N ILE A 409 -22.20 8.58 9.40
CA ILE A 409 -23.44 7.79 9.55
C ILE A 409 -23.22 6.35 9.03
N LYS A 410 -22.57 6.20 7.86
CA LYS A 410 -22.22 4.87 7.33
C LYS A 410 -21.36 4.08 8.31
N GLN A 411 -20.39 4.74 8.93
CA GLN A 411 -19.54 4.13 9.94
C GLN A 411 -20.34 3.70 11.18
N ARG A 412 -21.07 4.62 11.80
CA ARG A 412 -21.73 4.38 13.09
C ARG A 412 -22.96 3.47 13.00
N GLU A 413 -23.77 3.63 11.95
CA GLU A 413 -25.04 2.89 11.83
C GLU A 413 -24.91 1.60 11.02
N TYR A 414 -23.92 1.47 10.15
CA TYR A 414 -23.73 0.30 9.27
C TYR A 414 -22.38 -0.39 9.47
N GLY A 415 -21.43 0.17 10.22
CA GLY A 415 -20.09 -0.38 10.44
C GLY A 415 -19.17 -0.28 9.22
N MET A 416 -19.58 0.43 8.15
CA MET A 416 -18.85 0.51 6.88
C MET A 416 -17.53 1.27 7.04
N ASN A 417 -16.42 0.65 6.63
CA ASN A 417 -15.06 1.18 6.74
C ASN A 417 -14.64 1.59 8.17
N LEU A 418 -15.36 1.13 9.19
CA LEU A 418 -15.09 1.50 10.59
C LEU A 418 -13.86 0.79 11.14
N TYR A 419 -13.62 -0.46 10.74
CA TYR A 419 -12.55 -1.33 11.24
C TYR A 419 -11.41 -1.50 10.23
N TYR A 420 -11.07 -0.44 9.50
CA TYR A 420 -10.06 -0.48 8.42
C TYR A 420 -8.67 -0.94 8.90
N MET A 421 -8.36 -0.83 10.20
CA MET A 421 -7.13 -1.33 10.79
C MET A 421 -6.95 -2.86 10.69
N PHE A 422 -8.03 -3.61 10.45
CA PHE A 422 -8.00 -5.05 10.24
C PHE A 422 -8.09 -5.43 8.75
N ARG A 423 -8.16 -4.44 7.86
CA ARG A 423 -8.38 -4.65 6.45
C ARG A 423 -7.15 -5.24 5.77
N GLN A 424 -7.34 -6.35 5.04
CA GLN A 424 -6.36 -6.84 4.09
C GLN A 424 -6.50 -6.05 2.78
N GLY A 425 -5.81 -4.91 2.71
CA GLY A 425 -6.09 -3.82 1.78
C GLY A 425 -6.22 -4.21 0.32
N LEU A 426 -5.29 -5.00 -0.20
CA LEU A 426 -5.30 -5.39 -1.61
C LEU A 426 -6.33 -6.49 -1.89
N HIS A 427 -6.49 -7.47 -0.98
CA HIS A 427 -7.50 -8.50 -1.12
C HIS A 427 -8.93 -7.92 -1.13
N VAL A 428 -9.21 -6.97 -0.25
CA VAL A 428 -10.51 -6.27 -0.23
C VAL A 428 -10.82 -5.60 -1.56
N ASN A 429 -9.84 -5.01 -2.21
CA ASN A 429 -10.03 -4.37 -3.53
C ASN A 429 -10.45 -5.38 -4.60
N LEU A 430 -10.03 -6.65 -4.48
CA LEU A 430 -10.44 -7.72 -5.40
C LEU A 430 -11.87 -8.19 -5.16
N ILE A 431 -12.25 -8.41 -3.91
CA ILE A 431 -13.56 -8.95 -3.56
C ILE A 431 -14.66 -7.88 -3.53
N ALA A 432 -14.33 -6.62 -3.19
CA ALA A 432 -15.22 -5.47 -3.22
C ALA A 432 -15.21 -4.71 -4.56
N LYS A 433 -14.77 -5.32 -5.61
CA LYS A 433 -14.33 -4.88 -6.92
C LYS A 433 -15.25 -3.92 -7.68
N GLU A 434 -16.49 -3.77 -7.26
CA GLU A 434 -17.51 -3.06 -8.01
C GLU A 434 -18.27 -2.02 -7.17
N SER A 435 -17.65 -1.51 -6.09
CA SER A 435 -18.30 -0.50 -5.24
C SER A 435 -18.26 0.94 -5.82
N GLY A 436 -17.47 1.18 -6.89
CA GLY A 436 -17.37 2.47 -7.56
C GLY A 436 -18.29 2.60 -8.79
N SER A 437 -18.32 3.79 -9.38
CA SER A 437 -19.00 4.03 -10.65
C SER A 437 -18.44 3.15 -11.77
N LEU A 438 -19.20 2.97 -12.86
CA LEU A 438 -18.73 2.27 -14.04
C LEU A 438 -17.42 2.90 -14.57
N LYS A 439 -17.32 4.22 -14.52
CA LYS A 439 -16.12 4.97 -14.90
C LYS A 439 -14.92 4.58 -14.02
N GLN A 440 -15.09 4.53 -12.71
CA GLN A 440 -14.02 4.11 -11.80
C GLN A 440 -13.56 2.69 -12.10
N GLN A 441 -14.48 1.77 -12.31
CA GLN A 441 -14.16 0.38 -12.65
C GLN A 441 -13.40 0.26 -13.98
N GLU A 442 -13.83 0.98 -15.02
CA GLU A 442 -13.14 1.03 -16.32
C GLU A 442 -11.75 1.64 -16.18
N THR A 443 -11.61 2.70 -15.36
CA THR A 443 -10.33 3.34 -15.06
C THR A 443 -9.37 2.37 -14.37
N VAL A 444 -9.84 1.67 -13.34
CA VAL A 444 -9.03 0.65 -12.63
C VAL A 444 -8.60 -0.47 -13.59
N ARG A 445 -9.52 -0.96 -14.45
CA ARG A 445 -9.17 -1.99 -15.45
C ARG A 445 -8.14 -1.50 -16.47
N PHE A 446 -8.28 -0.25 -16.93
CA PHE A 446 -7.31 0.38 -17.84
C PHE A 446 -5.94 0.46 -17.18
N MET A 447 -5.88 1.00 -15.98
CA MET A 447 -4.66 1.14 -15.20
C MET A 447 -3.99 -0.20 -14.94
N ASN A 448 -4.75 -1.19 -14.46
CA ASN A 448 -4.23 -2.53 -14.17
C ASN A 448 -3.61 -3.19 -15.40
N LYS A 449 -4.28 -3.08 -16.55
CA LYS A 449 -3.75 -3.65 -17.79
C LYS A 449 -2.45 -2.97 -18.19
N TYR A 450 -2.44 -1.65 -18.21
CA TYR A 450 -1.29 -0.86 -18.62
C TYR A 450 -0.07 -1.13 -17.73
N TYR A 451 -0.27 -1.09 -16.42
CA TYR A 451 0.82 -1.24 -15.46
C TYR A 451 1.31 -2.67 -15.33
N ARG A 452 0.43 -3.67 -15.42
CA ARG A 452 0.85 -5.08 -15.42
C ARG A 452 1.81 -5.39 -16.55
N ASP A 453 1.50 -4.89 -17.75
CA ASP A 453 2.28 -5.19 -18.93
C ASP A 453 3.64 -4.45 -18.93
N ASN A 454 3.81 -3.45 -18.07
CA ASN A 454 4.97 -2.56 -18.04
C ASN A 454 5.68 -2.47 -16.67
N SER A 455 5.29 -3.28 -15.68
CA SER A 455 5.87 -3.23 -14.32
C SER A 455 6.81 -4.38 -14.05
N PHE A 456 7.76 -4.15 -13.16
CA PHE A 456 8.53 -5.21 -12.51
C PHE A 456 8.55 -4.99 -10.99
N ILE A 457 8.76 -6.07 -10.24
CA ILE A 457 8.68 -6.07 -8.77
C ILE A 457 10.09 -6.02 -8.20
N MET A 458 10.36 -5.06 -7.30
CA MET A 458 11.56 -5.05 -6.49
C MET A 458 11.29 -5.71 -5.12
N GLY A 459 12.09 -6.71 -4.79
CA GLY A 459 11.84 -7.57 -3.62
C GLY A 459 12.50 -7.14 -2.31
N VAL A 460 13.39 -6.15 -2.27
CA VAL A 460 14.19 -5.85 -1.06
C VAL A 460 14.40 -4.37 -0.86
N SER A 461 14.24 -3.90 0.39
CA SER A 461 14.74 -2.62 0.85
C SER A 461 16.02 -2.82 1.68
N PRO A 462 17.22 -2.58 1.12
CA PRO A 462 18.48 -2.81 1.82
C PRO A 462 18.78 -1.80 2.94
N GLU A 463 18.00 -0.74 3.07
CA GLU A 463 18.20 0.31 4.08
C GLU A 463 17.71 -0.12 5.46
N ASN A 464 18.51 -0.90 6.15
CA ASN A 464 18.28 -1.27 7.54
C ASN A 464 19.53 -0.94 8.36
N TYR A 465 19.75 0.36 8.53
CA TYR A 465 20.91 0.85 9.31
C TYR A 465 20.69 0.64 10.80
N ASP A 466 21.76 0.24 11.51
CA ASP A 466 21.72 0.22 12.98
C ASP A 466 21.43 1.65 13.49
N PRO A 467 20.34 1.85 14.26
CA PRO A 467 19.99 3.17 14.80
C PRO A 467 21.11 3.82 15.63
N ASN A 468 22.06 3.04 16.14
CA ASN A 468 23.20 3.48 16.91
C ASN A 468 24.52 3.41 16.13
N GLY A 469 24.48 2.94 14.88
CA GLY A 469 25.64 2.75 14.01
C GLY A 469 26.20 4.06 13.46
N GLU A 470 27.33 3.96 12.74
CA GLU A 470 27.94 5.07 12.01
C GLU A 470 27.16 5.35 10.73
N GLU A 471 26.60 4.34 10.12
CA GLU A 471 25.85 4.38 8.86
C GLU A 471 24.62 5.30 8.96
N ILE A 472 23.88 5.22 10.07
CA ILE A 472 22.70 6.10 10.27
C ILE A 472 23.11 7.58 10.39
N LYS A 473 24.29 7.88 10.92
CA LYS A 473 24.81 9.24 10.99
C LYS A 473 25.21 9.75 9.61
N ILE A 474 25.87 8.90 8.82
CA ILE A 474 26.20 9.20 7.41
C ILE A 474 24.93 9.47 6.64
N TYR A 475 23.93 8.57 6.72
CA TYR A 475 22.64 8.72 6.08
C TYR A 475 21.93 10.02 6.46
N THR A 476 21.89 10.33 7.76
CA THR A 476 21.28 11.57 8.26
C THR A 476 21.97 12.82 7.70
N ASN A 477 23.31 12.85 7.71
CA ASN A 477 24.08 13.98 7.16
C ASN A 477 23.85 14.13 5.64
N ILE A 478 23.77 13.02 4.91
CA ILE A 478 23.47 13.01 3.48
C ILE A 478 22.07 13.56 3.23
N LYS A 479 21.07 13.08 3.95
CA LYS A 479 19.68 13.53 3.82
C LYS A 479 19.54 15.04 4.11
N GLU A 480 20.13 15.52 5.20
CA GLU A 480 20.09 16.94 5.57
C GLU A 480 20.75 17.83 4.51
N TYR A 481 21.82 17.36 3.89
CA TYR A 481 22.46 18.07 2.78
C TYR A 481 21.64 17.99 1.49
N TYR A 482 21.18 16.78 1.12
CA TYR A 482 20.56 16.47 -0.16
C TYR A 482 19.24 17.18 -0.38
N ALA A 483 18.34 17.16 0.60
CA ALA A 483 16.98 17.67 0.45
C ALA A 483 16.90 19.14 -0.02
N PRO A 484 17.70 20.11 0.52
CA PRO A 484 17.72 21.48 -0.02
C PRO A 484 18.31 21.57 -1.44
N GLN A 485 19.24 20.67 -1.81
CA GLN A 485 19.87 20.72 -3.13
C GLN A 485 18.89 20.42 -4.25
N ILE A 486 17.93 19.49 -4.02
CA ILE A 486 16.88 19.17 -4.99
C ILE A 486 16.06 20.41 -5.33
N ILE A 487 15.63 21.17 -4.32
CA ILE A 487 14.87 22.41 -4.54
C ILE A 487 15.70 23.42 -5.35
N GLN A 488 17.01 23.56 -5.03
CA GLN A 488 17.89 24.45 -5.77
C GLN A 488 18.06 24.01 -7.24
N MET A 489 18.13 22.71 -7.50
CA MET A 489 18.24 22.17 -8.87
C MET A 489 16.95 22.35 -9.66
N ILE A 490 15.78 22.15 -9.04
CA ILE A 490 14.49 22.41 -9.68
C ILE A 490 14.37 23.89 -10.08
N THR A 491 14.83 24.82 -9.24
CA THR A 491 14.58 26.26 -9.39
C THR A 491 15.72 27.05 -10.02
N CYS A 492 16.88 26.45 -10.28
CA CYS A 492 17.99 27.14 -10.93
C CYS A 492 17.75 27.37 -12.43
N ALA A 493 18.53 28.27 -13.02
CA ALA A 493 18.56 28.41 -14.47
C ALA A 493 19.00 27.08 -15.13
N PRO A 494 18.42 26.70 -16.29
CA PRO A 494 18.65 25.39 -16.92
C PRO A 494 20.13 25.10 -17.21
N ASP A 495 20.92 26.11 -17.54
CA ASP A 495 22.37 26.02 -17.82
C ASP A 495 23.23 25.76 -16.57
N GLN A 496 22.67 25.93 -15.37
CA GLN A 496 23.34 25.70 -14.10
C GLN A 496 23.07 24.32 -13.51
N LEU A 497 22.05 23.64 -13.98
CA LEU A 497 21.56 22.41 -13.35
C LEU A 497 22.63 21.31 -13.30
N GLU A 498 23.28 21.03 -14.41
CA GLU A 498 24.32 20.00 -14.49
C GLU A 498 25.50 20.29 -13.56
N THR A 499 25.92 21.56 -13.48
CA THR A 499 26.99 21.97 -12.54
C THR A 499 26.58 21.72 -11.10
N LYS A 500 25.37 22.11 -10.72
CA LYS A 500 24.84 21.87 -9.36
C LYS A 500 24.70 20.38 -9.03
N TYR A 501 24.29 19.60 -10.02
CA TYR A 501 24.22 18.15 -9.86
C TYR A 501 25.61 17.55 -9.59
N GLN A 502 26.66 17.95 -10.34
CA GLN A 502 28.03 17.48 -10.13
C GLN A 502 28.59 17.94 -8.78
N GLU A 503 28.29 19.18 -8.35
CA GLU A 503 28.64 19.67 -7.02
C GLU A 503 27.99 18.85 -5.92
N MET A 504 26.70 18.52 -6.08
CA MET A 504 25.97 17.65 -5.16
C MET A 504 26.61 16.27 -5.09
N MET A 505 26.89 15.62 -6.22
CA MET A 505 27.50 14.29 -6.27
C MET A 505 28.87 14.27 -5.58
N THR A 506 29.70 15.31 -5.81
CA THR A 506 30.98 15.48 -5.14
C THR A 506 30.82 15.58 -3.62
N LYS A 507 29.79 16.30 -3.16
CA LYS A 507 29.54 16.47 -1.74
C LYS A 507 29.01 15.22 -1.08
N LEU A 508 28.11 14.47 -1.76
CA LEU A 508 27.61 13.18 -1.27
C LEU A 508 28.76 12.18 -1.03
N ALA A 509 29.70 12.11 -1.97
CA ALA A 509 30.90 11.28 -1.80
C ALA A 509 31.72 11.70 -0.56
N GLN A 510 31.91 13.02 -0.35
CA GLN A 510 32.62 13.55 0.85
C GLN A 510 31.88 13.25 2.16
N LEU A 511 30.57 13.13 2.13
CA LEU A 511 29.73 12.79 3.29
C LEU A 511 29.73 11.29 3.62
N GLY A 512 30.34 10.46 2.77
CA GLY A 512 30.45 9.02 3.00
C GLY A 512 29.43 8.17 2.23
N GLN A 513 28.81 8.69 1.16
CA GLN A 513 27.83 7.95 0.36
C GLN A 513 28.38 6.60 -0.14
N GLU A 514 29.66 6.54 -0.52
CA GLU A 514 30.28 5.30 -0.99
C GLU A 514 30.27 4.18 0.07
N GLN A 515 30.31 4.53 1.36
CA GLN A 515 30.20 3.55 2.45
C GLN A 515 28.79 2.96 2.52
N LEU A 516 27.77 3.78 2.29
CA LEU A 516 26.39 3.30 2.23
C LEU A 516 26.13 2.48 0.96
N ASP A 517 26.74 2.85 -0.17
CA ASP A 517 26.59 2.10 -1.43
C ASP A 517 27.16 0.68 -1.32
N VAL A 518 28.26 0.48 -0.56
CA VAL A 518 28.78 -0.86 -0.27
C VAL A 518 27.75 -1.70 0.49
N LEU A 519 27.09 -1.14 1.50
CA LEU A 519 26.06 -1.84 2.26
C LEU A 519 24.82 -2.15 1.40
N ILE A 520 24.46 -1.22 0.51
CA ILE A 520 23.37 -1.41 -0.44
C ILE A 520 23.70 -2.58 -1.39
N ASP A 521 24.89 -2.55 -2.00
CA ASP A 521 25.33 -3.60 -2.90
C ASP A 521 25.43 -4.96 -2.19
N ASP A 522 26.06 -5.00 -1.02
CA ASP A 522 26.13 -6.23 -0.21
C ASP A 522 24.74 -6.80 0.09
N ALA A 523 23.77 -5.96 0.39
CA ALA A 523 22.39 -6.41 0.64
C ALA A 523 21.74 -7.04 -0.60
N PHE A 524 21.94 -6.43 -1.78
CA PHE A 524 21.43 -6.99 -3.04
C PHE A 524 22.19 -8.26 -3.46
N GLN A 525 23.52 -8.27 -3.36
CA GLN A 525 24.33 -9.46 -3.69
C GLN A 525 24.04 -10.64 -2.74
N ASN A 526 23.71 -10.34 -1.48
CA ASN A 526 23.32 -11.33 -0.50
C ASN A 526 21.85 -11.77 -0.61
N GLN A 527 21.03 -11.11 -1.43
CA GLN A 527 19.61 -11.46 -1.59
C GLN A 527 19.40 -12.90 -2.02
N ALA A 528 20.19 -13.40 -2.98
CA ALA A 528 20.11 -14.80 -3.40
C ALA A 528 20.45 -15.76 -2.25
N ALA A 529 21.44 -15.40 -1.42
CA ALA A 529 21.79 -16.16 -0.22
C ALA A 529 20.69 -16.07 0.86
N SER A 530 20.06 -14.91 1.00
CA SER A 530 18.91 -14.68 1.89
C SER A 530 17.69 -15.49 1.43
N ILE A 531 17.36 -15.45 0.15
CA ILE A 531 16.32 -16.30 -0.45
C ILE A 531 16.63 -17.76 -0.19
N GLY A 532 17.87 -18.21 -0.40
CA GLY A 532 18.30 -19.57 -0.12
C GLY A 532 18.18 -19.96 1.35
N ARG A 533 18.41 -19.01 2.27
CA ARG A 533 18.36 -19.24 3.72
C ARG A 533 16.95 -19.17 4.29
N TYR A 534 16.15 -18.21 3.86
CA TYR A 534 14.86 -17.87 4.46
C TYR A 534 13.66 -18.14 3.55
N GLY A 535 13.88 -18.31 2.25
CA GLY A 535 12.84 -18.47 1.25
C GLY A 535 12.90 -19.77 0.45
N ALA A 536 13.77 -20.73 0.82
CA ALA A 536 13.96 -21.97 0.06
C ALA A 536 12.69 -22.85 -0.04
N ASP A 537 11.76 -22.69 0.86
CA ASP A 537 10.46 -23.37 0.91
C ASP A 537 9.31 -22.53 0.31
N LEU A 538 9.58 -21.34 -0.21
CA LEU A 538 8.59 -20.41 -0.71
C LEU A 538 8.51 -20.41 -2.24
N ASP A 539 7.30 -20.24 -2.79
CA ASP A 539 7.09 -19.97 -4.22
C ASP A 539 7.31 -18.49 -4.52
N LEU A 540 8.50 -18.14 -4.99
CA LEU A 540 8.87 -16.77 -5.35
C LEU A 540 8.80 -16.53 -6.87
N SER A 541 8.24 -17.46 -7.64
CA SER A 541 8.22 -17.41 -9.12
C SER A 541 7.51 -16.19 -9.72
N TYR A 542 6.68 -15.52 -8.94
CA TYR A 542 5.97 -14.30 -9.34
C TYR A 542 6.76 -13.00 -9.08
N MET A 543 7.89 -13.06 -8.39
CA MET A 543 8.68 -11.87 -8.03
C MET A 543 9.59 -11.38 -9.17
N GLY A 544 9.50 -11.96 -10.37
CA GLY A 544 10.34 -11.56 -11.50
C GLY A 544 11.84 -11.86 -11.28
N ASN A 545 12.54 -12.22 -12.36
CA ASN A 545 14.01 -12.42 -12.31
C ASN A 545 14.72 -11.07 -12.40
#